data_0a76a3d704930157efbe8e23611b5cd9
#
_entry.id   0a76a3d704930157efbe8e23611b5cd9
#
_cell.length_a   1.000
_cell.length_b   1.000
_cell.length_c   1.000
_cell.angle_alpha   90.00
_cell.angle_beta   90.00
_cell.angle_gamma   90.00
#
_symmetry.space_group_name_H-M   'P 1'
#
loop_
_entity.id
_entity.type
_entity.pdbx_description
1 polymer ?
#
loop_
_entity_poly.entity_id
_entity_poly.type
_entity_poly.pdbx_seq_one_letter_code
_entity_poly.pdbx_strand_id
1 'polypeptide(L)'
;SRISFRLERNPVTGEDYEFEIKVPNPDIQGYILYRRFKTDENWTKLPLERKEMVLVGRLPTQPPAGKLEYRVFLVGGEKEVSLSGEKSIIIRFKGAVPEAVLIPHVIVMFLAMLFSTRAGIEALDRKSNPRKLALWTAGLLFTGGMILGPIVQKYAFGALWTGFPLGFDLTDNKTLIAMVGWLAAVIAG
;
A
#
# COMPACT_ATOMS: atom_id res chain seq x y z
N SER A 1 -19.38 -28.53 6.68
CA SER A 1 -19.76 -27.13 6.89
C SER A 1 -18.78 -26.24 6.11
N ARG A 2 -19.29 -25.21 5.42
CA ARG A 2 -18.47 -24.28 4.64
C ARG A 2 -17.84 -23.25 5.58
N ILE A 3 -16.52 -23.18 5.63
CA ILE A 3 -15.78 -22.20 6.42
C ILE A 3 -15.60 -20.96 5.54
N SER A 4 -16.03 -19.79 6.03
CA SER A 4 -15.84 -18.50 5.34
C SER A 4 -14.85 -17.64 6.12
N PHE A 5 -13.89 -17.05 5.43
CA PHE A 5 -12.89 -16.18 6.00
C PHE A 5 -12.53 -15.06 5.00
N ARG A 6 -12.13 -13.93 5.54
CA ARG A 6 -11.58 -12.82 4.77
C ARG A 6 -10.28 -12.38 5.42
N LEU A 7 -9.20 -12.39 4.69
CA LEU A 7 -7.88 -11.98 5.14
C LEU A 7 -7.46 -10.73 4.40
N GLU A 8 -7.34 -9.61 5.10
CA GLU A 8 -6.82 -8.37 4.54
C GLU A 8 -5.31 -8.47 4.32
N ARG A 9 -4.82 -7.76 3.31
CA ARG A 9 -3.40 -7.77 2.95
C ARG A 9 -2.66 -6.48 3.28
N ASN A 10 -3.38 -5.44 3.71
CA ASN A 10 -2.80 -4.11 3.92
C ASN A 10 -3.43 -3.39 5.14
N PRO A 11 -3.24 -3.89 6.37
CA PRO A 11 -3.68 -3.20 7.56
C PRO A 11 -2.84 -1.93 7.80
N VAL A 12 -3.39 -1.03 8.62
CA VAL A 12 -2.68 0.16 9.11
C VAL A 12 -1.78 -0.24 10.27
N THR A 13 -0.56 0.34 10.36
CA THR A 13 0.33 0.14 11.51
C THR A 13 -0.20 0.83 12.77
N GLY A 14 0.23 0.34 13.94
CA GLY A 14 -0.12 0.90 15.24
C GLY A 14 -0.94 -0.03 16.10
N GLU A 15 -1.74 -0.89 15.49
CA GLU A 15 -2.53 -1.92 16.17
C GLU A 15 -2.25 -3.28 15.55
N ASP A 16 -2.42 -4.33 16.35
CA ASP A 16 -2.31 -5.70 15.88
C ASP A 16 -3.42 -5.98 14.86
N TYR A 17 -3.08 -6.70 13.80
CA TYR A 17 -4.05 -7.06 12.79
C TYR A 17 -4.91 -8.22 13.27
N GLU A 18 -6.20 -7.96 13.52
CA GLU A 18 -7.18 -8.97 13.87
C GLU A 18 -7.94 -9.47 12.63
N PHE A 19 -8.22 -10.76 12.59
CA PHE A 19 -9.13 -11.36 11.61
C PHE A 19 -9.95 -12.46 12.23
N GLU A 20 -11.14 -12.69 11.65
CA GLU A 20 -12.11 -13.67 12.15
C GLU A 20 -12.35 -14.78 11.12
N ILE A 21 -12.49 -15.99 11.63
CA ILE A 21 -12.83 -17.17 10.84
C ILE A 21 -14.09 -17.77 11.45
N LYS A 22 -15.18 -17.84 10.67
CA LYS A 22 -16.43 -18.48 11.10
C LYS A 22 -16.28 -19.98 11.13
N VAL A 23 -16.26 -20.54 12.35
CA VAL A 23 -16.12 -21.98 12.61
C VAL A 23 -17.18 -22.39 13.62
N PRO A 24 -18.38 -22.82 13.16
CA PRO A 24 -19.50 -23.15 14.03
C PRO A 24 -19.25 -24.37 14.94
N ASN A 25 -18.36 -25.30 14.53
CA ASN A 25 -18.04 -26.47 15.35
C ASN A 25 -17.07 -26.07 16.49
N PRO A 26 -17.46 -26.24 17.77
CA PRO A 26 -16.64 -25.86 18.93
C PRO A 26 -15.37 -26.69 19.09
N ASP A 27 -15.35 -27.94 18.58
CA ASP A 27 -14.20 -28.84 18.70
C ASP A 27 -13.04 -28.47 17.78
N ILE A 28 -13.27 -27.58 16.80
CA ILE A 28 -12.23 -27.12 15.90
C ILE A 28 -11.48 -25.97 16.56
N GLN A 29 -10.19 -26.15 16.72
CA GLN A 29 -9.23 -25.16 17.15
C GLN A 29 -8.40 -24.68 15.96
N GLY A 30 -7.53 -23.70 16.15
CA GLY A 30 -6.63 -23.28 15.12
C GLY A 30 -5.43 -22.50 15.64
N TYR A 31 -4.48 -22.30 14.77
CA TYR A 31 -3.29 -21.51 15.04
C TYR A 31 -2.77 -20.83 13.79
N ILE A 32 -1.94 -19.80 14.00
CA ILE A 32 -1.22 -19.08 12.96
C ILE A 32 0.24 -19.44 13.09
N LEU A 33 0.91 -19.70 11.97
CA LEU A 33 2.36 -19.63 11.86
C LEU A 33 2.70 -18.34 11.14
N TYR A 34 3.54 -17.48 11.71
CA TYR A 34 3.99 -16.26 11.07
C TYR A 34 5.48 -16.01 11.29
N ARG A 35 6.07 -15.21 10.41
CA ARG A 35 7.42 -14.64 10.56
C ARG A 35 7.54 -13.36 9.72
N ARG A 36 8.62 -12.60 9.90
CA ARG A 36 8.90 -11.47 9.01
C ARG A 36 9.22 -11.97 7.59
N PHE A 37 8.68 -11.27 6.62
CA PHE A 37 8.83 -11.66 5.21
C PHE A 37 10.25 -11.47 4.72
N LYS A 38 10.82 -12.49 4.06
CA LYS A 38 12.19 -12.53 3.56
C LYS A 38 13.26 -12.40 4.65
N THR A 39 13.01 -12.99 5.81
CA THR A 39 14.02 -13.15 6.87
C THR A 39 14.24 -14.63 7.15
N ASP A 40 15.38 -14.95 7.75
CA ASP A 40 15.71 -16.32 8.19
C ASP A 40 15.15 -16.63 9.59
N GLU A 41 14.19 -15.84 10.08
CA GLU A 41 13.54 -16.07 11.36
C GLU A 41 12.73 -17.36 11.38
N ASN A 42 12.75 -18.03 12.51
CA ASN A 42 11.90 -19.18 12.73
C ASN A 42 10.43 -18.79 12.75
N TRP A 43 9.57 -19.72 12.33
CA TRP A 43 8.14 -19.53 12.39
C TRP A 43 7.67 -19.45 13.85
N THR A 44 6.93 -18.39 14.17
CA THR A 44 6.27 -18.22 15.47
C THR A 44 4.86 -18.76 15.37
N LYS A 45 4.47 -19.58 16.36
CA LYS A 45 3.12 -20.16 16.45
C LYS A 45 2.27 -19.37 17.44
N LEU A 46 1.10 -18.91 17.00
CA LEU A 46 0.09 -18.26 17.83
C LEU A 46 -1.23 -19.02 17.76
N PRO A 47 -1.87 -19.35 18.90
CA PRO A 47 -3.21 -19.95 18.90
C PRO A 47 -4.25 -18.94 18.41
N LEU A 48 -5.32 -19.44 17.77
CA LEU A 48 -6.52 -18.66 17.52
C LEU A 48 -7.39 -18.66 18.78
N GLU A 49 -7.90 -17.50 19.16
CA GLU A 49 -8.83 -17.35 20.28
C GLU A 49 -10.26 -17.69 19.84
N ARG A 50 -10.97 -18.53 20.59
CA ARG A 50 -12.37 -18.81 20.32
C ARG A 50 -13.26 -17.75 20.98
N LYS A 51 -14.12 -17.15 20.15
CA LYS A 51 -15.22 -16.28 20.58
C LYS A 51 -16.51 -16.81 19.95
N GLU A 52 -17.31 -17.54 20.73
CA GLU A 52 -18.57 -18.17 20.27
C GLU A 52 -18.36 -19.02 19.00
N MET A 53 -18.91 -18.57 17.87
CA MET A 53 -18.84 -19.29 16.58
C MET A 53 -17.69 -18.84 15.68
N VAL A 54 -16.78 -18.00 16.18
CA VAL A 54 -15.62 -17.51 15.42
C VAL A 54 -14.30 -17.86 16.11
N LEU A 55 -13.27 -18.06 15.31
CA LEU A 55 -11.88 -18.07 15.75
C LEU A 55 -11.23 -16.75 15.36
N VAL A 56 -10.63 -16.07 16.32
CA VAL A 56 -9.98 -14.78 16.16
C VAL A 56 -8.47 -14.99 16.13
N GLY A 57 -7.85 -14.53 15.06
CA GLY A 57 -6.39 -14.50 14.93
C GLY A 57 -5.86 -13.08 15.06
N ARG A 58 -4.69 -12.94 15.73
CA ARG A 58 -3.98 -11.67 15.87
C ARG A 58 -2.56 -11.80 15.34
N LEU A 59 -2.16 -10.90 14.46
CA LEU A 59 -0.78 -10.76 14.01
C LEU A 59 -0.19 -9.47 14.57
N PRO A 60 1.04 -9.52 15.12
CA PRO A 60 1.66 -8.34 15.71
C PRO A 60 1.89 -7.26 14.69
N THR A 61 1.59 -6.01 15.06
CA THR A 61 1.83 -4.84 14.24
C THR A 61 3.28 -4.76 13.79
N GLN A 62 3.50 -4.17 12.61
CA GLN A 62 4.84 -3.93 12.06
C GLN A 62 5.02 -2.43 11.78
N PRO A 63 6.27 -1.93 11.71
CA PRO A 63 6.55 -0.58 11.24
C PRO A 63 5.97 -0.32 9.84
N PRO A 64 5.81 0.95 9.42
CA PRO A 64 5.40 1.28 8.05
C PRO A 64 6.23 0.54 7.00
N ALA A 65 5.56 -0.05 6.01
CA ALA A 65 6.09 -0.97 5.01
C ALA A 65 6.54 -2.35 5.50
N GLY A 66 6.52 -2.62 6.79
CA GLY A 66 6.83 -3.94 7.35
C GLY A 66 5.91 -5.01 6.78
N LYS A 67 6.45 -6.20 6.53
CA LYS A 67 5.72 -7.33 5.97
C LYS A 67 5.88 -8.55 6.84
N LEU A 68 4.76 -9.24 7.07
CA LEU A 68 4.75 -10.60 7.61
C LEU A 68 4.32 -11.58 6.53
N GLU A 69 4.84 -12.78 6.59
CA GLU A 69 4.26 -13.94 5.93
C GLU A 69 3.65 -14.85 6.98
N TYR A 70 2.45 -15.34 6.71
CA TYR A 70 1.73 -16.17 7.66
C TYR A 70 0.92 -17.26 6.98
N ARG A 71 0.61 -18.31 7.76
CA ARG A 71 -0.26 -19.43 7.40
C ARG A 71 -1.24 -19.66 8.51
N VAL A 72 -2.46 -20.06 8.16
CA VAL A 72 -3.51 -20.34 9.13
C VAL A 72 -3.88 -21.81 9.04
N PHE A 73 -3.91 -22.48 10.17
CA PHE A 73 -4.24 -23.88 10.31
C PHE A 73 -5.45 -24.07 11.22
N LEU A 74 -6.35 -24.96 10.80
CA LEU A 74 -7.46 -25.44 11.63
C LEU A 74 -7.21 -26.90 11.98
N VAL A 75 -7.47 -27.23 13.23
CA VAL A 75 -7.27 -28.57 13.80
C VAL A 75 -8.60 -29.06 14.35
N GLY A 76 -9.06 -30.20 13.85
CA GLY A 76 -10.28 -30.87 14.32
C GLY A 76 -10.05 -32.37 14.48
N GLY A 77 -9.94 -32.82 15.72
CA GLY A 77 -9.52 -34.21 16.01
C GLY A 77 -8.11 -34.48 15.50
N GLU A 78 -7.93 -35.55 14.73
CA GLU A 78 -6.63 -35.89 14.12
C GLU A 78 -6.33 -35.16 12.78
N LYS A 79 -7.27 -34.35 12.29
CA LYS A 79 -7.12 -33.67 10.99
C LYS A 79 -6.67 -32.23 11.16
N GLU A 80 -5.62 -31.90 10.41
CA GLU A 80 -5.13 -30.52 10.28
C GLU A 80 -5.34 -30.04 8.83
N VAL A 81 -5.89 -28.82 8.67
CA VAL A 81 -6.17 -28.23 7.37
C VAL A 81 -5.59 -26.83 7.32
N SER A 82 -4.76 -26.55 6.30
CA SER A 82 -4.28 -25.21 6.02
C SER A 82 -5.32 -24.41 5.23
N LEU A 83 -5.76 -23.26 5.76
CA LEU A 83 -6.66 -22.34 5.05
C LEU A 83 -5.92 -21.52 3.97
N SER A 84 -4.63 -21.36 4.12
CA SER A 84 -3.77 -20.64 3.14
C SER A 84 -3.29 -21.55 2.00
N GLY A 85 -3.59 -22.85 2.05
CA GLY A 85 -3.04 -23.83 1.15
C GLY A 85 -1.53 -24.04 1.36
N GLU A 86 -0.79 -24.29 0.27
CA GLU A 86 0.66 -24.49 0.32
C GLU A 86 1.45 -23.17 0.43
N LYS A 87 0.86 -22.06 -0.02
CA LYS A 87 1.53 -20.75 -0.06
C LYS A 87 1.23 -19.92 1.19
N SER A 88 2.26 -19.24 1.70
CA SER A 88 2.09 -18.25 2.75
C SER A 88 1.35 -17.02 2.22
N ILE A 89 0.54 -16.41 3.08
CA ILE A 89 -0.10 -15.13 2.80
C ILE A 89 0.86 -14.04 3.24
N ILE A 90 1.06 -13.05 2.38
CA ILE A 90 1.90 -11.88 2.68
C ILE A 90 0.97 -10.72 3.03
N ILE A 91 1.20 -10.14 4.21
CA ILE A 91 0.53 -8.95 4.70
C ILE A 91 1.54 -7.81 4.81
N ARG A 92 1.15 -6.60 4.38
CA ARG A 92 1.99 -5.40 4.44
C ARG A 92 1.31 -4.34 5.29
N PHE A 93 1.98 -3.90 6.33
CA PHE A 93 1.51 -2.82 7.19
C PHE A 93 1.80 -1.46 6.55
N LYS A 94 0.78 -0.59 6.51
CA LYS A 94 0.90 0.77 5.99
C LYS A 94 0.83 1.77 7.14
N GLY A 95 1.65 2.79 7.11
CA GLY A 95 1.55 3.90 8.04
C GLY A 95 0.30 4.74 7.80
N ALA A 96 -0.27 5.30 8.84
CA ALA A 96 -1.36 6.28 8.72
C ALA A 96 -0.82 7.60 8.16
N VAL A 97 -1.40 8.05 7.06
CA VAL A 97 -1.06 9.36 6.48
C VAL A 97 -2.04 10.39 7.03
N PRO A 98 -1.58 11.48 7.69
CA PRO A 98 -2.47 12.54 8.16
C PRO A 98 -3.29 13.15 7.01
N GLU A 99 -4.59 13.34 7.22
CA GLU A 99 -5.48 13.92 6.21
C GLU A 99 -5.04 15.32 5.76
N ALA A 100 -4.46 16.10 6.67
CA ALA A 100 -3.90 17.42 6.38
C ALA A 100 -2.76 17.39 5.32
N VAL A 101 -2.14 16.24 5.10
CA VAL A 101 -1.11 16.02 4.07
C VAL A 101 -1.72 15.31 2.86
N LEU A 102 -2.54 14.30 3.10
CA LEU A 102 -3.12 13.48 2.05
C LEU A 102 -4.08 14.26 1.15
N ILE A 103 -4.99 15.05 1.75
CA ILE A 103 -6.01 15.81 1.00
C ILE A 103 -5.38 16.83 0.06
N PRO A 104 -4.46 17.73 0.52
CA PRO A 104 -3.77 18.66 -0.37
C PRO A 104 -2.98 17.94 -1.48
N HIS A 105 -2.28 16.86 -1.15
CA HIS A 105 -1.55 16.06 -2.15
C HIS A 105 -2.49 15.56 -3.26
N VAL A 106 -3.60 14.94 -2.89
CA VAL A 106 -4.58 14.42 -3.86
C VAL A 106 -5.14 15.54 -4.73
N ILE A 107 -5.57 16.65 -4.14
CA ILE A 107 -6.13 17.80 -4.90
C ILE A 107 -5.10 18.33 -5.90
N VAL A 108 -3.86 18.62 -5.45
CA VAL A 108 -2.81 19.17 -6.30
C VAL A 108 -2.44 18.21 -7.43
N MET A 109 -2.38 16.89 -7.17
CA MET A 109 -2.10 15.90 -8.21
C MET A 109 -3.23 15.79 -9.24
N PHE A 110 -4.51 15.85 -8.81
CA PHE A 110 -5.63 15.89 -9.75
C PHE A 110 -5.62 17.15 -10.60
N LEU A 111 -5.33 18.32 -10.03
CA LEU A 111 -5.17 19.56 -10.79
C LEU A 111 -4.00 19.46 -11.77
N ALA A 112 -2.85 18.89 -11.37
CA ALA A 112 -1.72 18.66 -12.27
C ALA A 112 -2.12 17.80 -13.47
N MET A 113 -2.87 16.72 -13.25
CA MET A 113 -3.39 15.86 -14.33
C MET A 113 -4.36 16.62 -15.25
N LEU A 114 -5.27 17.43 -14.71
CA LEU A 114 -6.20 18.22 -15.47
C LEU A 114 -5.48 19.22 -16.39
N PHE A 115 -4.54 20.01 -15.83
CA PHE A 115 -3.74 20.96 -16.59
C PHE A 115 -2.84 20.27 -17.62
N SER A 116 -2.25 19.13 -17.27
CA SER A 116 -1.46 18.28 -18.17
C SER A 116 -2.26 17.85 -19.39
N THR A 117 -3.45 17.33 -19.16
CA THR A 117 -4.34 16.88 -20.26
C THR A 117 -4.73 18.04 -21.16
N ARG A 118 -5.10 19.18 -20.57
CA ARG A 118 -5.46 20.37 -21.33
C ARG A 118 -4.27 20.92 -22.11
N ALA A 119 -3.08 21.00 -21.53
CA ALA A 119 -1.88 21.43 -22.22
C ALA A 119 -1.55 20.52 -23.43
N GLY A 120 -1.70 19.21 -23.26
CA GLY A 120 -1.50 18.24 -24.32
C GLY A 120 -2.49 18.43 -25.49
N ILE A 121 -3.77 18.66 -25.19
CA ILE A 121 -4.80 18.94 -26.23
C ILE A 121 -4.49 20.28 -26.94
N GLU A 122 -4.15 21.32 -26.19
CA GLU A 122 -3.88 22.64 -26.75
C GLU A 122 -2.62 22.63 -27.64
N ALA A 123 -1.62 21.80 -27.32
CA ALA A 123 -0.41 21.63 -28.12
C ALA A 123 -0.66 21.00 -29.51
N LEU A 124 -1.84 20.39 -29.75
CA LEU A 124 -2.21 19.88 -31.06
C LEU A 124 -2.67 21.00 -32.03
N ASP A 125 -3.06 22.16 -31.50
CA ASP A 125 -3.39 23.34 -32.30
C ASP A 125 -2.11 24.19 -32.51
N ARG A 126 -1.64 24.25 -33.75
CA ARG A 126 -0.45 25.01 -34.16
C ARG A 126 -0.55 26.54 -33.88
N LYS A 127 -1.76 27.05 -33.67
CA LYS A 127 -2.00 28.50 -33.39
C LYS A 127 -2.02 28.81 -31.90
N SER A 128 -2.08 27.81 -31.05
CA SER A 128 -2.14 27.99 -29.59
C SER A 128 -0.74 28.03 -28.97
N ASN A 129 -0.67 28.61 -27.77
CA ASN A 129 0.55 28.62 -26.98
C ASN A 129 0.29 27.95 -25.61
N PRO A 130 0.55 26.65 -25.48
CA PRO A 130 0.28 25.90 -24.26
C PRO A 130 1.27 26.20 -23.11
N ARG A 131 2.24 27.12 -23.30
CA ARG A 131 3.32 27.39 -22.35
C ARG A 131 2.80 27.73 -20.94
N LYS A 132 1.72 28.53 -20.84
CA LYS A 132 1.13 28.86 -19.52
C LYS A 132 0.57 27.60 -18.83
N LEU A 133 -0.07 26.73 -19.57
CA LEU A 133 -0.59 25.46 -19.05
C LEU A 133 0.56 24.50 -18.67
N ALA A 134 1.61 24.46 -19.47
CA ALA A 134 2.83 23.69 -19.16
C ALA A 134 3.49 24.17 -17.84
N LEU A 135 3.59 25.47 -17.64
CA LEU A 135 4.10 26.06 -16.41
C LEU A 135 3.23 25.70 -15.19
N TRP A 136 1.90 25.81 -15.31
CA TRP A 136 0.99 25.40 -14.24
C TRP A 136 1.11 23.90 -13.96
N THR A 137 1.19 23.06 -14.99
CA THR A 137 1.37 21.63 -14.83
C THR A 137 2.67 21.30 -14.10
N ALA A 138 3.79 21.91 -14.55
CA ALA A 138 5.09 21.70 -13.91
C ALA A 138 5.09 22.15 -12.45
N GLY A 139 4.51 23.33 -12.13
CA GLY A 139 4.41 23.84 -10.76
C GLY A 139 3.55 22.97 -9.86
N LEU A 140 2.39 22.52 -10.34
CA LEU A 140 1.49 21.61 -9.61
C LEU A 140 2.13 20.24 -9.42
N LEU A 141 2.77 19.70 -10.45
CA LEU A 141 3.45 18.40 -10.37
C LEU A 141 4.66 18.47 -9.41
N PHE A 142 5.40 19.59 -9.42
CA PHE A 142 6.48 19.81 -8.46
C PHE A 142 5.94 19.82 -7.02
N THR A 143 4.92 20.63 -6.75
CA THR A 143 4.33 20.75 -5.41
C THR A 143 3.70 19.42 -4.97
N GLY A 144 2.86 18.82 -5.81
CA GLY A 144 2.16 17.57 -5.49
C GLY A 144 3.07 16.35 -5.51
N GLY A 145 3.88 16.20 -6.56
CA GLY A 145 4.69 15.01 -6.80
C GLY A 145 6.03 15.00 -6.10
N MET A 146 6.74 16.16 -6.07
CA MET A 146 8.11 16.25 -5.55
C MET A 146 8.19 16.76 -4.10
N ILE A 147 7.14 17.40 -3.58
CA ILE A 147 7.10 17.87 -2.18
C ILE A 147 6.11 17.02 -1.37
N LEU A 148 4.81 17.10 -1.71
CA LEU A 148 3.78 16.42 -0.94
C LEU A 148 3.84 14.89 -1.09
N GLY A 149 4.18 14.38 -2.28
CA GLY A 149 4.34 12.94 -2.56
C GLY A 149 5.34 12.26 -1.63
N PRO A 150 6.59 12.74 -1.53
CA PRO A 150 7.57 12.23 -0.57
C PRO A 150 7.10 12.28 0.89
N ILE A 151 6.37 13.32 1.29
CA ILE A 151 5.84 13.43 2.65
C ILE A 151 4.78 12.34 2.89
N VAL A 152 3.83 12.17 1.96
CA VAL A 152 2.84 11.06 2.01
C VAL A 152 3.54 9.71 2.08
N GLN A 153 4.57 9.51 1.25
CA GLN A 153 5.33 8.26 1.20
C GLN A 153 6.07 7.98 2.51
N LYS A 154 6.64 9.01 3.16
CA LYS A 154 7.28 8.87 4.46
C LYS A 154 6.29 8.37 5.52
N TYR A 155 5.08 8.92 5.57
CA TYR A 155 4.06 8.45 6.48
C TYR A 155 3.60 7.02 6.14
N ALA A 156 3.33 6.74 4.88
CA ALA A 156 2.80 5.44 4.45
C ALA A 156 3.83 4.31 4.52
N PHE A 157 5.10 4.60 4.22
CA PHE A 157 6.14 3.58 3.99
C PHE A 157 7.46 3.82 4.72
N GLY A 158 7.57 4.89 5.51
CA GLY A 158 8.77 5.18 6.31
C GLY A 158 9.93 5.82 5.54
N ALA A 159 9.84 5.97 4.21
CA ALA A 159 10.87 6.57 3.37
C ALA A 159 10.32 7.75 2.58
N LEU A 160 11.10 8.83 2.42
CA LEU A 160 10.69 10.00 1.63
C LEU A 160 10.69 9.72 0.13
N TRP A 161 11.62 8.88 -0.35
CA TRP A 161 11.82 8.58 -1.75
C TRP A 161 12.41 7.18 -1.90
N THR A 162 11.86 6.39 -2.81
CA THR A 162 12.31 5.04 -3.12
C THR A 162 12.48 4.79 -4.62
N GLY A 163 12.39 5.86 -5.43
CA GLY A 163 12.73 5.86 -6.84
C GLY A 163 14.22 6.08 -7.10
N PHE A 164 14.59 6.17 -8.37
CA PHE A 164 15.97 6.47 -8.81
C PHE A 164 16.46 7.82 -8.19
N PRO A 165 17.72 7.95 -7.72
CA PRO A 165 18.77 6.93 -7.73
C PRO A 165 18.78 5.99 -6.50
N LEU A 166 17.86 6.19 -5.52
CA LEU A 166 17.88 5.47 -4.25
C LEU A 166 17.17 4.11 -4.29
N GLY A 167 16.37 3.86 -5.35
CA GLY A 167 15.61 2.62 -5.52
C GLY A 167 14.90 2.55 -6.87
N PHE A 168 13.97 1.59 -6.98
CA PHE A 168 13.26 1.30 -8.24
C PHE A 168 11.74 1.37 -8.10
N ASP A 169 11.21 2.16 -7.14
CA ASP A 169 9.77 2.33 -7.01
C ASP A 169 9.19 2.97 -8.28
N LEU A 170 8.17 2.31 -8.85
CA LEU A 170 7.57 2.73 -10.11
C LEU A 170 6.83 4.06 -10.00
N THR A 171 6.24 4.37 -8.85
CA THR A 171 5.46 5.60 -8.66
C THR A 171 6.38 6.80 -8.64
N ASP A 172 7.46 6.72 -7.85
CA ASP A 172 8.46 7.76 -7.76
C ASP A 172 9.14 8.00 -9.11
N ASN A 173 9.53 6.92 -9.79
CA ASN A 173 10.18 7.00 -11.10
C ASN A 173 9.27 7.63 -12.17
N LYS A 174 7.97 7.29 -12.19
CA LYS A 174 7.00 7.93 -13.09
C LYS A 174 6.85 9.42 -12.80
N THR A 175 6.80 9.81 -11.52
CA THR A 175 6.73 11.20 -11.12
C THR A 175 7.97 11.98 -11.55
N LEU A 176 9.16 11.39 -11.37
CA LEU A 176 10.42 11.99 -11.83
C LEU A 176 10.46 12.17 -13.34
N ILE A 177 10.11 11.13 -14.11
CA ILE A 177 10.08 11.18 -15.59
C ILE A 177 9.08 12.23 -16.07
N ALA A 178 7.88 12.27 -15.48
CA ALA A 178 6.87 13.28 -15.81
C ALA A 178 7.37 14.68 -15.51
N MET A 179 8.05 14.90 -14.37
CA MET A 179 8.64 16.19 -14.00
C MET A 179 9.68 16.66 -15.02
N VAL A 180 10.62 15.77 -15.40
CA VAL A 180 11.64 16.06 -16.42
C VAL A 180 10.98 16.40 -17.76
N GLY A 181 9.97 15.63 -18.19
CA GLY A 181 9.23 15.87 -19.43
C GLY A 181 8.54 17.24 -19.44
N TRP A 182 7.88 17.63 -18.34
CA TRP A 182 7.22 18.94 -18.24
C TRP A 182 8.21 20.10 -18.15
N LEU A 183 9.36 19.93 -17.48
CA LEU A 183 10.43 20.94 -17.51
C LEU A 183 10.99 21.14 -18.92
N ALA A 184 11.21 20.05 -19.65
CA ALA A 184 11.64 20.12 -21.05
C ALA A 184 10.60 20.83 -21.93
N ALA A 185 9.30 20.55 -21.75
CA ALA A 185 8.22 21.23 -22.48
C ALA A 185 8.16 22.74 -22.18
N VAL A 186 8.39 23.15 -20.93
CA VAL A 186 8.45 24.58 -20.55
C VAL A 186 9.65 25.31 -21.17
N ILE A 187 10.79 24.62 -21.31
CA ILE A 187 12.02 25.18 -21.88
C ILE A 187 11.90 25.29 -23.40
N ALA A 188 11.28 24.30 -24.04
CA ALA A 188 11.15 24.23 -25.49
C ALA A 188 10.07 25.14 -26.10
N GLY A 189 9.05 25.54 -25.33
CA GLY A 189 7.94 26.43 -25.74
C GLY A 189 8.05 27.83 -25.16
#